data_0f10855be4c4d7a5461b45fc04b4b26a
#
_entry.id   0f10855be4c4d7a5461b45fc04b4b26a
#
_cell.length_a   1.000
_cell.length_b   1.000
_cell.length_c   1.000
_cell.angle_alpha   90.00
_cell.angle_beta   90.00
_cell.angle_gamma   90.00
#
_symmetry.space_group_name_H-M   'P 1'
#
loop_
_entity.id
_entity.type
_entity.pdbx_description
1 polymer ?
#
loop_
_entity_poly.entity_id
_entity_poly.type
_entity_poly.pdbx_seq_one_letter_code
_entity_poly.pdbx_strand_id
1 'polypeptide(L)'
;MPGVGNSSKTKAHIAPDSAKWKRNPNLPCPCGSKKEYGMCCGPVIANCGMAGNLNREAQKYVEDSNIEAAESLYRAHFVQYLCWVHEHTMPFLTANLNVVDELVETDIGAFVELTEAMAHCLFWLERKNEIIPLINHVESVVPLKGFRTHVPYLRATWLYIALRDREGARSELRKLGDILAYGRREAIELYLDVFGDEIPERQKIVLADGIIAQAGTDDAVRLQYTAIKAIGLMQIGELPEAVKEMRSVLDKVEPPSKVESVDEIAAIWQLAKAWSLLGTFTQDKDSQLKAEELFSRIPENLLKTSGKAELLINRGWAFRDQERFNDSAISFRRSLGFQESVVGKIQLAHSLALCDEIDEARRLLNSIDPQSIDPKLQLEYFAAISSIAIASNDFNLANKAVGGLRTAPCDTPYWIAQRDQLIIQILDFIHRPGSTHQLERQRKIVRVLCAINESLELKPNIFGIGVNFNRVIENLIRIFGS
;
A
#
# COMPACT_ATOMS: atom_id res chain seq x y z
N MET A 1 -7.00 -13.10 8.76
CA MET A 1 -7.83 -12.06 9.38
C MET A 1 -6.88 -11.04 9.95
N PRO A 2 -6.97 -9.74 9.65
CA PRO A 2 -6.17 -8.76 10.38
C PRO A 2 -6.61 -8.84 11.83
N GLY A 3 -5.68 -9.15 12.73
CA GLY A 3 -5.93 -9.13 14.16
C GLY A 3 -6.43 -7.73 14.51
N VAL A 4 -7.59 -7.64 15.14
CA VAL A 4 -8.03 -6.43 15.83
C VAL A 4 -6.95 -6.18 16.87
N GLY A 5 -6.09 -5.18 16.61
CA GLY A 5 -4.92 -4.89 17.40
C GLY A 5 -5.29 -4.82 18.87
N ASN A 6 -4.47 -5.45 19.70
CA ASN A 6 -4.48 -5.27 21.15
C ASN A 6 -4.27 -3.79 21.45
N SER A 7 -5.34 -3.00 21.34
CA SER A 7 -5.34 -1.63 21.81
C SER A 7 -5.05 -1.66 23.30
N SER A 8 -4.09 -0.85 23.68
CA SER A 8 -3.71 -0.46 25.03
C SER A 8 -4.75 -0.80 26.08
N LYS A 9 -4.33 -1.38 27.20
CA LYS A 9 -5.12 -1.63 28.40
C LYS A 9 -5.93 -0.39 28.79
N THR A 10 -7.05 -0.18 28.10
CA THR A 10 -8.07 0.76 28.52
C THR A 10 -8.61 0.24 29.85
N LYS A 11 -8.43 1.03 30.91
CA LYS A 11 -9.04 0.77 32.21
C LYS A 11 -10.50 0.48 31.94
N ALA A 12 -10.95 -0.73 32.32
CA ALA A 12 -12.33 -1.13 32.13
C ALA A 12 -13.24 -0.08 32.77
N HIS A 13 -13.88 0.76 31.96
CA HIS A 13 -14.92 1.64 32.43
C HIS A 13 -16.07 0.74 32.93
N ILE A 14 -16.43 0.92 34.20
CA ILE A 14 -17.58 0.20 34.80
C ILE A 14 -18.81 0.75 34.08
N ALA A 15 -19.39 -0.03 33.21
CA ALA A 15 -20.61 0.34 32.51
C ALA A 15 -21.76 0.49 33.49
N PRO A 16 -22.66 1.46 33.31
CA PRO A 16 -23.79 1.68 34.18
C PRO A 16 -24.76 0.48 34.17
N ASP A 17 -25.37 0.25 35.30
CA ASP A 17 -26.37 -0.82 35.51
C ASP A 17 -27.52 -0.64 34.50
N SER A 18 -27.65 -1.57 33.59
CA SER A 18 -28.67 -1.59 32.53
C SER A 18 -30.11 -1.58 33.03
N ALA A 19 -30.31 -1.91 34.31
CA ALA A 19 -31.63 -1.94 34.97
C ALA A 19 -32.28 -0.54 35.12
N LYS A 20 -31.51 0.52 35.03
CA LYS A 20 -32.00 1.92 35.19
C LYS A 20 -32.49 2.56 33.90
N TRP A 21 -32.22 1.96 32.75
CA TRP A 21 -32.52 2.58 31.48
C TRP A 21 -33.84 2.08 30.88
N LYS A 22 -34.90 2.83 31.11
CA LYS A 22 -36.24 2.55 30.59
C LYS A 22 -36.50 3.44 29.36
N ARG A 23 -36.02 3.07 28.20
CA ARG A 23 -36.40 3.73 26.97
C ARG A 23 -37.74 3.18 26.48
N ASN A 24 -38.56 4.07 25.87
CA ASN A 24 -39.80 3.63 25.24
C ASN A 24 -39.51 2.61 24.12
N PRO A 25 -40.02 1.38 24.20
CA PRO A 25 -39.73 0.31 23.25
C PRO A 25 -40.21 0.59 21.81
N ASN A 26 -41.19 1.49 21.67
CA ASN A 26 -41.81 1.83 20.38
C ASN A 26 -41.06 2.95 19.63
N LEU A 27 -40.01 3.54 20.22
CA LEU A 27 -39.19 4.55 19.52
C LEU A 27 -38.20 3.87 18.56
N PRO A 28 -37.87 4.53 17.46
CA PRO A 28 -36.79 4.05 16.54
C PRO A 28 -35.51 3.78 17.31
N CYS A 29 -34.87 2.64 17.03
CA CYS A 29 -33.63 2.27 17.69
C CYS A 29 -32.49 3.21 17.27
N PRO A 30 -31.73 3.78 18.23
CA PRO A 30 -30.61 4.66 17.93
C PRO A 30 -29.45 3.99 17.18
N CYS A 31 -29.46 2.65 17.04
CA CYS A 31 -28.41 1.94 16.31
C CYS A 31 -28.48 2.07 14.78
N GLY A 32 -29.45 2.79 14.22
CA GLY A 32 -29.64 2.97 12.81
C GLY A 32 -30.26 1.79 12.04
N SER A 33 -30.74 0.76 12.73
CA SER A 33 -31.35 -0.43 12.11
C SER A 33 -32.74 -0.17 11.49
N LYS A 34 -33.30 1.03 11.68
CA LYS A 34 -34.70 1.39 11.33
C LYS A 34 -35.79 0.59 12.05
N LYS A 35 -35.42 -0.30 12.96
CA LYS A 35 -36.37 -1.06 13.79
C LYS A 35 -36.73 -0.29 15.08
N GLU A 36 -37.85 -0.60 15.70
CA GLU A 36 -38.17 -0.10 17.04
C GLU A 36 -37.17 -0.65 18.07
N TYR A 37 -36.87 0.13 19.11
CA TYR A 37 -35.92 -0.27 20.14
C TYR A 37 -36.30 -1.59 20.82
N GLY A 38 -37.60 -1.78 21.14
CA GLY A 38 -38.12 -3.01 21.75
C GLY A 38 -38.00 -4.27 20.87
N MET A 39 -37.79 -4.08 19.55
CA MET A 39 -37.61 -5.14 18.56
C MET A 39 -36.20 -5.27 18.06
N CYS A 40 -35.25 -4.50 18.60
CA CYS A 40 -33.87 -4.41 18.15
C CYS A 40 -32.88 -4.57 19.31
N CYS A 41 -32.26 -3.49 19.77
CA CYS A 41 -31.23 -3.53 20.80
C CYS A 41 -31.80 -3.74 22.24
N GLY A 42 -33.05 -3.36 22.49
CA GLY A 42 -33.64 -3.47 23.82
C GLY A 42 -33.56 -4.87 24.43
N PRO A 43 -34.06 -5.93 23.75
CA PRO A 43 -33.94 -7.29 24.22
C PRO A 43 -32.51 -7.79 24.39
N VAL A 44 -31.61 -7.41 23.49
CA VAL A 44 -30.18 -7.79 23.53
C VAL A 44 -29.54 -7.21 24.78
N ILE A 45 -29.76 -5.93 25.05
CA ILE A 45 -29.20 -5.21 26.21
C ILE A 45 -29.78 -5.82 27.51
N ALA A 46 -31.08 -6.11 27.54
CA ALA A 46 -31.74 -6.70 28.71
C ALA A 46 -31.18 -8.10 29.05
N ASN A 47 -30.80 -8.87 28.05
CA ASN A 47 -30.29 -10.23 28.24
C ASN A 47 -28.80 -10.30 28.57
N CYS A 48 -27.97 -9.32 28.11
CA CYS A 48 -26.52 -9.37 28.25
C CYS A 48 -25.95 -8.66 29.48
N GLY A 49 -26.75 -7.90 30.23
CA GLY A 49 -26.34 -7.27 31.48
C GLY A 49 -25.44 -6.04 31.29
N MET A 50 -24.11 -6.16 31.45
CA MET A 50 -23.18 -5.02 31.39
C MET A 50 -22.56 -4.81 30.00
N ALA A 51 -22.30 -3.52 29.62
CA ALA A 51 -21.73 -3.16 28.31
C ALA A 51 -20.38 -3.84 27.99
N GLY A 52 -19.54 -4.07 28.99
CA GLY A 52 -18.25 -4.76 28.80
C GLY A 52 -18.42 -6.24 28.38
N ASN A 53 -19.56 -6.85 28.66
CA ASN A 53 -19.86 -8.20 28.19
C ASN A 53 -20.30 -8.22 26.73
N LEU A 54 -21.03 -7.18 26.27
CA LEU A 54 -21.49 -7.09 24.88
C LEU A 54 -20.34 -7.06 23.90
N ASN A 55 -19.31 -6.27 24.18
CA ASN A 55 -18.11 -6.20 23.31
C ASN A 55 -17.36 -7.54 23.28
N ARG A 56 -17.14 -8.15 24.43
CA ARG A 56 -16.45 -9.45 24.53
C ARG A 56 -17.22 -10.58 23.84
N GLU A 57 -18.52 -10.59 23.98
CA GLU A 57 -19.38 -11.59 23.33
C GLU A 57 -19.42 -11.36 21.82
N ALA A 58 -19.49 -10.09 21.36
CA ALA A 58 -19.41 -9.77 19.95
C ALA A 58 -18.09 -10.25 19.31
N GLN A 59 -16.97 -10.05 20.00
CA GLN A 59 -15.66 -10.55 19.54
C GLN A 59 -15.64 -12.07 19.40
N LYS A 60 -16.21 -12.83 20.36
CA LYS A 60 -16.33 -14.29 20.25
C LYS A 60 -17.14 -14.70 19.03
N TYR A 61 -18.29 -14.03 18.77
CA TYR A 61 -19.08 -14.33 17.58
C TYR A 61 -18.34 -14.02 16.27
N VAL A 62 -17.47 -13.00 16.26
CA VAL A 62 -16.58 -12.76 15.12
C VAL A 62 -15.59 -13.91 14.94
N GLU A 63 -14.96 -14.38 16.02
CA GLU A 63 -14.05 -15.53 16.02
C GLU A 63 -14.75 -16.81 15.52
N ASP A 64 -16.00 -17.03 15.96
CA ASP A 64 -16.85 -18.15 15.56
C ASP A 64 -17.49 -17.96 14.16
N SER A 65 -17.15 -16.88 13.44
CA SER A 65 -17.70 -16.51 12.11
C SER A 65 -19.23 -16.27 12.10
N ASN A 66 -19.84 -16.02 13.25
CA ASN A 66 -21.25 -15.65 13.36
C ASN A 66 -21.41 -14.12 13.34
N ILE A 67 -21.20 -13.54 12.17
CA ILE A 67 -21.13 -12.10 11.99
C ILE A 67 -22.46 -11.38 12.25
N GLU A 68 -23.60 -12.01 11.94
CA GLU A 68 -24.92 -11.42 12.22
C GLU A 68 -25.17 -11.23 13.72
N ALA A 69 -24.80 -12.23 14.53
CA ALA A 69 -24.87 -12.12 15.98
C ALA A 69 -23.91 -11.05 16.52
N ALA A 70 -22.68 -11.00 16.00
CA ALA A 70 -21.71 -9.97 16.34
C ALA A 70 -22.23 -8.56 16.01
N GLU A 71 -22.79 -8.34 14.81
CA GLU A 71 -23.40 -7.06 14.42
C GLU A 71 -24.48 -6.62 15.41
N SER A 72 -25.36 -7.53 15.78
CA SER A 72 -26.46 -7.25 16.73
C SER A 72 -25.91 -6.81 18.10
N LEU A 73 -24.85 -7.44 18.58
CA LEU A 73 -24.22 -7.11 19.86
C LEU A 73 -23.46 -5.78 19.78
N TYR A 74 -22.72 -5.49 18.69
CA TYR A 74 -22.07 -4.19 18.53
C TYR A 74 -23.08 -3.03 18.43
N ARG A 75 -24.20 -3.23 17.75
CA ARG A 75 -25.30 -2.25 17.73
C ARG A 75 -25.90 -2.03 19.10
N ALA A 76 -26.12 -3.09 19.87
CA ALA A 76 -26.60 -3.00 21.25
C ALA A 76 -25.59 -2.27 22.15
N HIS A 77 -24.32 -2.58 22.03
CA HIS A 77 -23.25 -1.90 22.76
C HIS A 77 -23.18 -0.40 22.42
N PHE A 78 -23.26 -0.05 21.14
CA PHE A 78 -23.33 1.35 20.71
C PHE A 78 -24.49 2.10 21.38
N VAL A 79 -25.68 1.53 21.39
CA VAL A 79 -26.85 2.14 22.03
C VAL A 79 -26.67 2.29 23.54
N GLN A 80 -26.17 1.26 24.20
CA GLN A 80 -25.90 1.30 25.64
C GLN A 80 -24.85 2.38 25.96
N TYR A 81 -23.80 2.46 25.19
CA TYR A 81 -22.74 3.45 25.37
C TYR A 81 -23.23 4.88 25.08
N LEU A 82 -24.04 5.08 24.05
CA LEU A 82 -24.68 6.35 23.76
C LEU A 82 -25.53 6.86 24.94
N CYS A 83 -26.26 5.97 25.58
CA CYS A 83 -27.07 6.31 26.75
C CYS A 83 -26.18 6.66 27.95
N TRP A 84 -25.11 5.90 28.15
CA TRP A 84 -24.14 6.20 29.19
C TRP A 84 -23.53 7.60 29.04
N VAL A 85 -23.11 7.99 27.84
CA VAL A 85 -22.58 9.33 27.56
C VAL A 85 -23.61 10.41 27.83
N HIS A 86 -24.87 10.22 27.44
CA HIS A 86 -25.93 11.16 27.73
C HIS A 86 -26.18 11.35 29.23
N GLU A 87 -26.05 10.31 30.03
CA GLU A 87 -26.30 10.34 31.47
C GLU A 87 -25.09 10.86 32.27
N HIS A 88 -23.87 10.59 31.80
CA HIS A 88 -22.66 10.83 32.59
C HIS A 88 -21.76 11.94 31.99
N THR A 89 -21.49 11.92 30.69
CA THR A 89 -20.55 12.89 30.07
C THR A 89 -21.24 14.20 29.72
N MET A 90 -22.45 14.16 29.16
CA MET A 90 -23.16 15.36 28.69
C MET A 90 -23.52 16.35 29.80
N PRO A 91 -23.92 15.93 31.04
CA PRO A 91 -24.16 16.88 32.13
C PRO A 91 -22.91 17.70 32.51
N PHE A 92 -21.72 17.10 32.45
CA PHE A 92 -20.46 17.83 32.76
C PHE A 92 -20.12 18.82 31.65
N LEU A 93 -20.32 18.44 30.38
CA LEU A 93 -20.12 19.32 29.23
C LEU A 93 -21.03 20.54 29.26
N THR A 94 -22.30 20.35 29.63
CA THR A 94 -23.29 21.44 29.74
C THR A 94 -23.02 22.36 30.93
N ALA A 95 -22.40 21.83 31.99
CA ALA A 95 -22.02 22.60 33.18
C ALA A 95 -20.69 23.36 33.05
N ASN A 96 -19.97 23.27 31.90
CA ASN A 96 -18.67 23.89 31.65
C ASN A 96 -17.60 23.51 32.71
N LEU A 97 -17.62 22.29 33.21
CA LEU A 97 -16.62 21.81 34.17
C LEU A 97 -15.38 21.31 33.44
N ASN A 98 -14.18 21.85 33.80
CA ASN A 98 -12.87 21.58 33.19
C ASN A 98 -12.34 20.13 33.31
N VAL A 99 -13.15 19.18 33.72
CA VAL A 99 -12.73 17.79 33.99
C VAL A 99 -12.68 16.91 32.73
N VAL A 100 -12.82 17.46 31.55
CA VAL A 100 -13.58 16.80 30.51
C VAL A 100 -12.77 16.33 29.31
N ASP A 101 -11.57 16.86 29.09
CA ASP A 101 -10.89 16.57 27.80
C ASP A 101 -10.51 15.09 27.68
N GLU A 102 -9.88 14.49 28.67
CA GLU A 102 -9.47 13.08 28.62
C GLU A 102 -10.68 12.11 28.59
N LEU A 103 -11.74 12.42 29.35
CA LEU A 103 -12.96 11.60 29.35
C LEU A 103 -13.68 11.69 28.01
N VAL A 104 -13.77 12.90 27.43
CA VAL A 104 -14.41 13.13 26.14
C VAL A 104 -13.61 12.47 25.01
N GLU A 105 -12.29 12.55 25.04
CA GLU A 105 -11.44 11.86 24.07
C GLU A 105 -11.60 10.33 24.14
N THR A 106 -11.68 9.77 25.35
CA THR A 106 -11.95 8.34 25.54
C THR A 106 -13.31 7.94 24.97
N ASP A 107 -14.35 8.74 25.23
CA ASP A 107 -15.70 8.48 24.72
C ASP A 107 -15.76 8.61 23.19
N ILE A 108 -15.07 9.58 22.61
CA ILE A 108 -14.93 9.73 21.16
C ILE A 108 -14.24 8.49 20.55
N GLY A 109 -13.14 8.05 21.14
CA GLY A 109 -12.42 6.86 20.72
C GLY A 109 -13.32 5.62 20.71
N ALA A 110 -14.10 5.40 21.76
CA ALA A 110 -15.04 4.29 21.86
C ALA A 110 -16.12 4.33 20.76
N PHE A 111 -16.67 5.51 20.43
CA PHE A 111 -17.62 5.63 19.31
C PHE A 111 -16.98 5.35 17.96
N VAL A 112 -15.73 5.76 17.73
CA VAL A 112 -14.99 5.43 16.51
C VAL A 112 -14.83 3.92 16.39
N GLU A 113 -14.30 3.25 17.43
CA GLU A 113 -14.11 1.79 17.45
C GLU A 113 -15.42 1.00 17.23
N LEU A 114 -16.52 1.41 17.89
CA LEU A 114 -17.81 0.77 17.70
C LEU A 114 -18.38 0.97 16.30
N THR A 115 -18.15 2.15 15.71
CA THR A 115 -18.57 2.44 14.33
C THR A 115 -17.79 1.58 13.34
N GLU A 116 -16.48 1.47 13.53
CA GLU A 116 -15.61 0.58 12.74
C GLU A 116 -16.05 -0.89 12.86
N ALA A 117 -16.31 -1.37 14.09
CA ALA A 117 -16.75 -2.75 14.31
C ALA A 117 -18.08 -3.07 13.61
N MET A 118 -19.07 -2.18 13.71
CA MET A 118 -20.35 -2.33 13.01
C MET A 118 -20.18 -2.31 11.49
N ALA A 119 -19.33 -1.44 10.98
CA ALA A 119 -19.04 -1.34 9.55
C ALA A 119 -18.30 -2.58 9.02
N HIS A 120 -17.37 -3.14 9.79
CA HIS A 120 -16.74 -4.44 9.48
C HIS A 120 -17.76 -5.58 9.40
N CYS A 121 -18.70 -5.66 10.34
CA CYS A 121 -19.76 -6.66 10.27
C CYS A 121 -20.59 -6.52 8.98
N LEU A 122 -21.00 -5.29 8.62
CA LEU A 122 -21.72 -5.04 7.38
C LEU A 122 -20.88 -5.41 6.13
N PHE A 123 -19.58 -5.17 6.16
CA PHE A 123 -18.68 -5.54 5.07
C PHE A 123 -18.61 -7.06 4.89
N TRP A 124 -18.47 -7.83 5.98
CA TRP A 124 -18.42 -9.30 5.93
C TRP A 124 -19.77 -9.93 5.58
N LEU A 125 -20.87 -9.27 5.91
CA LEU A 125 -22.23 -9.66 5.50
C LEU A 125 -22.57 -9.24 4.06
N GLU A 126 -21.60 -8.74 3.29
CA GLU A 126 -21.77 -8.20 1.91
C GLU A 126 -22.79 -7.04 1.81
N ARG A 127 -23.11 -6.39 2.94
CA ARG A 127 -24.03 -5.24 3.04
C ARG A 127 -23.28 -3.91 2.90
N LYS A 128 -22.36 -3.83 1.95
CA LYS A 128 -21.41 -2.70 1.78
C LYS A 128 -22.10 -1.35 1.59
N ASN A 129 -23.23 -1.33 0.91
CA ASN A 129 -24.01 -0.12 0.66
C ASN A 129 -24.64 0.49 1.92
N GLU A 130 -24.69 -0.23 3.02
CA GLU A 130 -25.24 0.25 4.30
C GLU A 130 -24.18 0.93 5.17
N ILE A 131 -22.89 0.82 4.85
CA ILE A 131 -21.81 1.30 5.70
C ILE A 131 -21.79 2.84 5.77
N ILE A 132 -21.82 3.55 4.63
CA ILE A 132 -21.86 5.02 4.63
C ILE A 132 -23.13 5.57 5.28
N PRO A 133 -24.34 5.04 5.00
CA PRO A 133 -25.53 5.38 5.76
C PRO A 133 -25.42 5.17 7.28
N LEU A 134 -24.76 4.09 7.71
CA LEU A 134 -24.49 3.84 9.14
C LEU A 134 -23.62 4.95 9.74
N ILE A 135 -22.50 5.30 9.11
CA ILE A 135 -21.58 6.34 9.59
C ILE A 135 -22.31 7.69 9.69
N ASN A 136 -23.11 8.05 8.68
CA ASN A 136 -23.90 9.27 8.68
C ASN A 136 -24.94 9.28 9.82
N HIS A 137 -25.56 8.13 10.06
CA HIS A 137 -26.49 7.99 11.18
C HIS A 137 -25.78 8.17 12.53
N VAL A 138 -24.64 7.51 12.74
CA VAL A 138 -23.84 7.63 13.97
C VAL A 138 -23.43 9.08 14.19
N GLU A 139 -22.94 9.78 13.15
CA GLU A 139 -22.61 11.22 13.22
C GLU A 139 -23.80 12.07 13.70
N SER A 140 -25.00 11.73 13.26
CA SER A 140 -26.21 12.50 13.61
C SER A 140 -26.67 12.29 15.05
N VAL A 141 -26.37 11.16 15.67
CA VAL A 141 -26.86 10.78 17.01
C VAL A 141 -25.81 10.92 18.11
N VAL A 142 -24.52 10.88 17.79
CA VAL A 142 -23.45 11.06 18.78
C VAL A 142 -23.38 12.53 19.17
N PRO A 143 -23.55 12.86 20.48
CA PRO A 143 -23.64 14.26 20.93
C PRO A 143 -22.27 14.96 21.02
N LEU A 144 -21.18 14.23 20.93
CA LEU A 144 -19.82 14.73 21.10
C LEU A 144 -19.31 15.40 19.82
N LYS A 145 -19.08 16.72 19.87
CA LYS A 145 -18.63 17.48 18.70
C LYS A 145 -17.29 16.96 18.12
N GLY A 146 -16.37 16.53 18.98
CA GLY A 146 -15.07 15.95 18.58
C GLY A 146 -15.20 14.68 17.73
N PHE A 147 -16.28 13.90 17.89
CA PHE A 147 -16.51 12.73 17.03
C PHE A 147 -16.59 13.10 15.54
N ARG A 148 -17.13 14.28 15.21
CA ARG A 148 -17.25 14.74 13.82
C ARG A 148 -15.92 14.92 13.11
N THR A 149 -14.84 15.16 13.86
CA THR A 149 -13.49 15.25 13.27
C THR A 149 -12.98 13.90 12.77
N HIS A 150 -13.53 12.77 13.28
CA HIS A 150 -13.17 11.42 12.86
C HIS A 150 -14.06 10.88 11.72
N VAL A 151 -15.19 11.50 11.45
CA VAL A 151 -16.14 11.04 10.42
C VAL A 151 -15.51 11.01 9.01
N PRO A 152 -14.73 12.03 8.58
CA PRO A 152 -14.06 11.98 7.30
C PRO A 152 -13.11 10.77 7.17
N TYR A 153 -12.36 10.44 8.21
CA TYR A 153 -11.50 9.24 8.23
C TYR A 153 -12.35 7.96 8.07
N LEU A 154 -13.40 7.80 8.86
CA LEU A 154 -14.30 6.64 8.79
C LEU A 154 -14.93 6.49 7.40
N ARG A 155 -15.40 7.57 6.80
CA ARG A 155 -15.96 7.57 5.44
C ARG A 155 -14.90 7.21 4.41
N ALA A 156 -13.72 7.82 4.48
CA ALA A 156 -12.63 7.56 3.56
C ALA A 156 -12.21 6.09 3.58
N THR A 157 -12.06 5.51 4.77
CA THR A 157 -11.71 4.09 4.95
C THR A 157 -12.69 3.19 4.19
N TRP A 158 -13.98 3.40 4.37
CA TRP A 158 -14.98 2.51 3.80
C TRP A 158 -15.32 2.80 2.34
N LEU A 159 -15.19 4.05 1.89
CA LEU A 159 -15.21 4.38 0.45
C LEU A 159 -14.08 3.65 -0.27
N TYR A 160 -12.88 3.66 0.30
CA TYR A 160 -11.71 3.00 -0.31
C TYR A 160 -11.80 1.47 -0.24
N ILE A 161 -12.04 0.90 0.94
CA ILE A 161 -11.97 -0.56 1.16
C ILE A 161 -13.20 -1.28 0.57
N ALA A 162 -14.40 -0.80 0.89
CA ALA A 162 -15.64 -1.50 0.57
C ALA A 162 -16.19 -1.14 -0.81
N LEU A 163 -16.21 0.15 -1.15
CA LEU A 163 -16.85 0.66 -2.36
C LEU A 163 -15.87 0.87 -3.51
N ARG A 164 -14.55 0.78 -3.26
CA ARG A 164 -13.50 1.02 -4.27
C ARG A 164 -13.56 2.42 -4.87
N ASP A 165 -14.15 3.36 -4.15
CA ASP A 165 -14.26 4.76 -4.53
C ASP A 165 -13.05 5.54 -4.00
N ARG A 166 -11.96 5.53 -4.79
CA ARG A 166 -10.72 6.22 -4.44
C ARG A 166 -10.90 7.74 -4.42
N GLU A 167 -11.69 8.30 -5.33
CA GLU A 167 -11.92 9.73 -5.40
C GLU A 167 -12.79 10.23 -4.24
N GLY A 168 -13.83 9.48 -3.89
CA GLY A 168 -14.60 9.75 -2.68
C GLY A 168 -13.74 9.71 -1.42
N ALA A 169 -12.86 8.71 -1.29
CA ALA A 169 -11.92 8.60 -0.19
C ALA A 169 -10.96 9.80 -0.13
N ARG A 170 -10.41 10.24 -1.28
CA ARG A 170 -9.56 11.44 -1.39
C ARG A 170 -10.30 12.70 -0.90
N SER A 171 -11.54 12.86 -1.34
CA SER A 171 -12.39 14.00 -0.93
C SER A 171 -12.59 14.04 0.58
N GLU A 172 -12.83 12.90 1.21
CA GLU A 172 -12.99 12.82 2.66
C GLU A 172 -11.67 13.06 3.40
N LEU A 173 -10.55 12.46 2.98
CA LEU A 173 -9.25 12.65 3.62
C LEU A 173 -8.76 14.11 3.56
N ARG A 174 -9.04 14.84 2.47
CA ARG A 174 -8.70 16.27 2.38
C ARG A 174 -9.38 17.12 3.47
N LYS A 175 -10.52 16.69 4.01
CA LYS A 175 -11.21 17.38 5.10
C LYS A 175 -10.50 17.28 6.44
N LEU A 176 -9.60 16.29 6.60
CA LEU A 176 -8.80 16.13 7.82
C LEU A 176 -7.71 17.21 7.97
N GLY A 177 -7.32 17.87 6.86
CA GLY A 177 -6.25 18.86 6.86
C GLY A 177 -4.87 18.21 7.02
N ASP A 178 -4.12 18.58 8.04
CA ASP A 178 -2.82 17.97 8.34
C ASP A 178 -3.00 16.57 8.93
N ILE A 179 -2.68 15.56 8.13
CA ILE A 179 -2.86 14.16 8.51
C ILE A 179 -1.94 13.72 9.66
N LEU A 180 -0.76 14.34 9.79
CA LEU A 180 0.15 14.05 10.92
C LEU A 180 -0.40 14.64 12.24
N ALA A 181 -0.97 15.85 12.17
CA ALA A 181 -1.62 16.48 13.32
C ALA A 181 -2.89 15.73 13.74
N TYR A 182 -3.55 15.02 12.81
CA TYR A 182 -4.68 14.15 13.14
C TYR A 182 -4.28 13.00 14.06
N GLY A 183 -3.02 12.51 13.99
CA GLY A 183 -2.36 11.69 15.00
C GLY A 183 -2.79 10.21 15.04
N ARG A 184 -3.61 9.71 14.11
CA ARG A 184 -3.94 8.27 14.01
C ARG A 184 -3.08 7.60 12.94
N ARG A 185 -2.37 6.54 13.33
CA ARG A 185 -1.54 5.73 12.44
C ARG A 185 -2.32 5.24 11.22
N GLU A 186 -3.48 4.64 11.45
CA GLU A 186 -4.32 4.06 10.40
C GLU A 186 -4.80 5.11 9.37
N ALA A 187 -4.97 6.35 9.80
CA ALA A 187 -5.32 7.44 8.90
C ALA A 187 -4.14 7.87 8.02
N ILE A 188 -2.90 7.87 8.58
CA ILE A 188 -1.69 8.14 7.81
C ILE A 188 -1.45 7.02 6.79
N GLU A 189 -1.63 5.75 7.19
CA GLU A 189 -1.54 4.59 6.32
C GLU A 189 -2.53 4.69 5.17
N LEU A 190 -3.79 4.96 5.47
CA LEU A 190 -4.83 5.17 4.46
C LEU A 190 -4.50 6.35 3.52
N TYR A 191 -3.96 7.43 4.06
CA TYR A 191 -3.56 8.59 3.27
C TYR A 191 -2.44 8.22 2.28
N LEU A 192 -1.44 7.45 2.72
CA LEU A 192 -0.38 6.94 1.86
C LEU A 192 -0.94 6.02 0.75
N ASP A 193 -1.90 5.15 1.06
CA ASP A 193 -2.52 4.25 0.08
C ASP A 193 -3.34 5.01 -0.97
N VAL A 194 -4.11 5.99 -0.51
CA VAL A 194 -5.04 6.74 -1.37
C VAL A 194 -4.34 7.79 -2.24
N PHE A 195 -3.32 8.46 -1.70
CA PHE A 195 -2.60 9.54 -2.38
C PHE A 195 -1.19 9.17 -2.83
N GLY A 196 -0.72 7.94 -2.58
CA GLY A 196 0.68 7.55 -2.76
C GLY A 196 1.33 8.01 -4.08
N ASP A 197 0.55 8.04 -5.17
CA ASP A 197 1.02 8.47 -6.49
C ASP A 197 1.23 10.00 -6.61
N GLU A 198 0.62 10.78 -5.71
CA GLU A 198 0.61 12.25 -5.77
C GLU A 198 1.51 12.88 -4.70
N ILE A 199 1.88 12.10 -3.67
CA ILE A 199 2.69 12.59 -2.54
C ILE A 199 4.16 12.68 -2.96
N PRO A 200 4.82 13.85 -2.80
CA PRO A 200 6.26 13.97 -2.98
C PRO A 200 7.05 13.03 -2.06
N GLU A 201 8.17 12.48 -2.53
CA GLU A 201 8.95 11.48 -1.77
C GLU A 201 9.37 11.97 -0.38
N ARG A 202 9.78 13.24 -0.26
CA ARG A 202 10.11 13.82 1.05
C ARG A 202 8.96 13.79 2.03
N GLN A 203 7.74 14.01 1.54
CA GLN A 203 6.54 13.94 2.38
C GLN A 203 6.22 12.50 2.76
N LYS A 204 6.44 11.51 1.87
CA LYS A 204 6.29 10.08 2.20
C LYS A 204 7.24 9.64 3.31
N ILE A 205 8.49 10.11 3.25
CA ILE A 205 9.49 9.86 4.31
C ILE A 205 8.96 10.38 5.66
N VAL A 206 8.45 11.60 5.69
CA VAL A 206 7.92 12.21 6.92
C VAL A 206 6.67 11.45 7.43
N LEU A 207 5.79 11.01 6.54
CA LEU A 207 4.61 10.20 6.89
C LEU A 207 5.03 8.82 7.44
N ALA A 208 6.01 8.18 6.81
CA ALA A 208 6.57 6.92 7.29
C ALA A 208 7.19 7.06 8.70
N ASP A 209 7.93 8.15 8.95
CA ASP A 209 8.46 8.45 10.30
C ASP A 209 7.33 8.63 11.32
N GLY A 210 6.23 9.28 10.95
CA GLY A 210 5.05 9.43 11.80
C GLY A 210 4.41 8.09 12.18
N ILE A 211 4.37 7.14 11.25
CA ILE A 211 3.86 5.78 11.49
C ILE A 211 4.84 4.98 12.37
N ILE A 212 6.13 5.03 12.07
CA ILE A 212 7.18 4.33 12.85
C ILE A 212 7.15 4.80 14.30
N ALA A 213 6.99 6.10 14.55
CA ALA A 213 6.91 6.67 15.89
C ALA A 213 5.70 6.13 16.68
N GLN A 214 4.60 5.79 16.01
CA GLN A 214 3.38 5.27 16.61
C GLN A 214 3.31 3.73 16.64
N ALA A 215 4.22 3.04 15.98
CA ALA A 215 4.20 1.57 15.87
C ALA A 215 4.42 0.85 17.22
N GLY A 216 4.99 1.53 18.23
CA GLY A 216 5.23 0.94 19.54
C GLY A 216 6.07 -0.34 19.45
N THR A 217 5.49 -1.50 19.84
CA THR A 217 6.12 -2.83 19.78
C THR A 217 5.71 -3.64 18.55
N ASP A 218 5.02 -3.03 17.57
CA ASP A 218 4.61 -3.70 16.35
C ASP A 218 5.78 -3.75 15.37
N ASP A 219 6.52 -4.86 15.41
CA ASP A 219 7.73 -5.05 14.61
C ASP A 219 7.44 -5.16 13.11
N ALA A 220 6.28 -5.71 12.71
CA ALA A 220 5.89 -5.79 11.30
C ALA A 220 5.68 -4.40 10.71
N VAL A 221 4.96 -3.54 11.41
CA VAL A 221 4.75 -2.14 11.01
C VAL A 221 6.07 -1.38 10.94
N ARG A 222 6.94 -1.54 11.95
CA ARG A 222 8.27 -0.89 11.95
C ARG A 222 9.11 -1.32 10.76
N LEU A 223 9.18 -2.62 10.45
CA LEU A 223 9.89 -3.15 9.28
C LEU A 223 9.33 -2.58 7.98
N GLN A 224 8.02 -2.63 7.82
CA GLN A 224 7.33 -2.16 6.61
C GLN A 224 7.63 -0.68 6.34
N TYR A 225 7.41 0.18 7.32
CA TYR A 225 7.53 1.63 7.10
C TYR A 225 8.98 2.11 7.11
N THR A 226 9.90 1.41 7.78
CA THR A 226 11.34 1.66 7.59
C THR A 226 11.78 1.31 6.18
N ALA A 227 11.28 0.22 5.60
CA ALA A 227 11.56 -0.12 4.20
C ALA A 227 10.98 0.93 3.23
N ILE A 228 9.75 1.40 3.45
CA ILE A 228 9.14 2.49 2.66
C ILE A 228 9.96 3.78 2.77
N LYS A 229 10.39 4.15 3.98
CA LYS A 229 11.28 5.30 4.22
C LYS A 229 12.60 5.15 3.47
N ALA A 230 13.24 3.98 3.57
CA ALA A 230 14.49 3.70 2.89
C ALA A 230 14.36 3.80 1.36
N ILE A 231 13.27 3.28 0.80
CA ILE A 231 12.93 3.43 -0.62
C ILE A 231 12.83 4.92 -0.98
N GLY A 232 12.09 5.72 -0.21
CA GLY A 232 11.97 7.15 -0.43
C GLY A 232 13.32 7.88 -0.38
N LEU A 233 14.18 7.56 0.61
CA LEU A 233 15.53 8.11 0.73
C LEU A 233 16.40 7.77 -0.49
N MET A 234 16.37 6.52 -0.96
CA MET A 234 17.07 6.11 -2.18
C MET A 234 16.61 6.91 -3.40
N GLN A 235 15.31 7.19 -3.48
CA GLN A 235 14.72 7.92 -4.60
C GLN A 235 15.08 9.40 -4.65
N ILE A 236 15.31 10.03 -3.50
CA ILE A 236 15.80 11.42 -3.43
C ILE A 236 17.34 11.50 -3.46
N GLY A 237 18.04 10.35 -3.60
CA GLY A 237 19.49 10.28 -3.70
C GLY A 237 20.24 10.19 -2.38
N GLU A 238 19.53 10.05 -1.25
CA GLU A 238 20.12 9.94 0.09
C GLU A 238 20.42 8.45 0.44
N LEU A 239 21.26 7.83 -0.40
CA LEU A 239 21.57 6.39 -0.31
C LEU A 239 22.26 5.99 1.01
N PRO A 240 23.23 6.76 1.56
CA PRO A 240 23.85 6.41 2.85
C PRO A 240 22.84 6.36 4.00
N GLU A 241 21.90 7.29 4.03
CA GLU A 241 20.83 7.36 5.02
C GLU A 241 19.86 6.17 4.86
N ALA A 242 19.51 5.81 3.64
CA ALA A 242 18.68 4.64 3.37
C ALA A 242 19.33 3.34 3.90
N VAL A 243 20.63 3.14 3.64
CA VAL A 243 21.39 1.99 4.17
C VAL A 243 21.41 1.98 5.68
N LYS A 244 21.63 3.15 6.30
CA LYS A 244 21.63 3.30 7.75
C LYS A 244 20.28 2.95 8.38
N GLU A 245 19.18 3.44 7.80
CA GLU A 245 17.82 3.13 8.26
C GLU A 245 17.52 1.63 8.18
N MET A 246 17.82 1.01 7.04
CA MET A 246 17.61 -0.43 6.86
C MET A 246 18.42 -1.27 7.85
N ARG A 247 19.69 -0.94 8.07
CA ARG A 247 20.53 -1.63 9.08
C ARG A 247 20.00 -1.40 10.49
N SER A 248 19.64 -0.18 10.85
CA SER A 248 19.13 0.16 12.16
C SER A 248 17.87 -0.63 12.57
N VAL A 249 16.99 -0.95 11.62
CA VAL A 249 15.81 -1.76 11.93
C VAL A 249 16.16 -3.25 11.99
N LEU A 250 17.01 -3.75 11.08
CA LEU A 250 17.41 -5.15 11.07
C LEU A 250 18.28 -5.56 12.27
N ASP A 251 19.03 -4.62 12.84
CA ASP A 251 19.78 -4.84 14.09
C ASP A 251 18.85 -5.03 15.30
N LYS A 252 17.60 -4.58 15.20
CA LYS A 252 16.63 -4.61 16.30
C LYS A 252 15.48 -5.58 16.09
N VAL A 253 15.17 -5.86 14.84
CA VAL A 253 14.00 -6.66 14.44
C VAL A 253 14.46 -7.68 13.42
N GLU A 254 14.40 -8.95 13.78
CA GLU A 254 14.64 -10.04 12.86
C GLU A 254 13.38 -10.26 12.00
N PRO A 255 13.49 -10.23 10.66
CA PRO A 255 12.36 -10.54 9.81
C PRO A 255 11.82 -11.94 10.11
N PRO A 256 10.49 -12.13 10.21
CA PRO A 256 9.91 -13.41 10.57
C PRO A 256 10.38 -14.52 9.63
N SER A 257 10.85 -15.63 10.20
CA SER A 257 11.28 -16.81 9.44
C SER A 257 10.10 -17.53 8.78
N LYS A 258 8.91 -17.40 9.35
CA LYS A 258 7.64 -17.90 8.86
C LYS A 258 6.61 -16.78 8.86
N VAL A 259 5.93 -16.62 7.74
CA VAL A 259 4.95 -15.55 7.55
C VAL A 259 3.56 -16.13 7.75
N GLU A 260 2.83 -15.62 8.75
CA GLU A 260 1.52 -16.14 9.16
C GLU A 260 0.41 -15.08 9.07
N SER A 261 0.77 -13.80 8.98
CA SER A 261 -0.18 -12.68 8.95
C SER A 261 -0.04 -11.82 7.69
N VAL A 262 -1.09 -11.04 7.38
CA VAL A 262 -1.08 -10.09 6.26
C VAL A 262 -0.07 -8.96 6.51
N ASP A 263 0.08 -8.53 7.76
CA ASP A 263 1.00 -7.46 8.14
C ASP A 263 2.46 -7.91 7.98
N GLU A 264 2.76 -9.15 8.35
CA GLU A 264 4.08 -9.75 8.09
C GLU A 264 4.37 -9.91 6.59
N ILE A 265 3.35 -10.28 5.78
CA ILE A 265 3.49 -10.29 4.32
C ILE A 265 3.86 -8.90 3.82
N ALA A 266 3.14 -7.86 4.24
CA ALA A 266 3.40 -6.49 3.82
C ALA A 266 4.80 -6.03 4.23
N ALA A 267 5.22 -6.31 5.45
CA ALA A 267 6.54 -5.98 5.97
C ALA A 267 7.68 -6.65 5.16
N ILE A 268 7.59 -7.97 4.98
CA ILE A 268 8.58 -8.73 4.20
C ILE A 268 8.62 -8.27 2.75
N TRP A 269 7.45 -7.98 2.16
CA TRP A 269 7.36 -7.50 0.79
C TRP A 269 8.05 -6.15 0.59
N GLN A 270 7.77 -5.17 1.44
CA GLN A 270 8.42 -3.85 1.35
C GLN A 270 9.91 -3.93 1.64
N LEU A 271 10.32 -4.75 2.60
CA LEU A 271 11.74 -4.98 2.89
C LEU A 271 12.47 -5.63 1.71
N ALA A 272 11.86 -6.62 1.05
CA ALA A 272 12.40 -7.24 -0.14
C ALA A 272 12.57 -6.22 -1.29
N LYS A 273 11.56 -5.37 -1.51
CA LYS A 273 11.65 -4.28 -2.49
C LYS A 273 12.79 -3.33 -2.16
N ALA A 274 12.94 -2.92 -0.91
CA ALA A 274 14.00 -2.02 -0.49
C ALA A 274 15.41 -2.63 -0.72
N TRP A 275 15.58 -3.92 -0.43
CA TRP A 275 16.84 -4.62 -0.71
C TRP A 275 17.10 -4.77 -2.20
N SER A 276 16.07 -5.09 -3.00
CA SER A 276 16.20 -5.14 -4.47
C SER A 276 16.67 -3.81 -5.02
N LEU A 277 16.01 -2.72 -4.62
CA LEU A 277 16.37 -1.37 -5.05
C LEU A 277 17.80 -0.99 -4.60
N LEU A 278 18.15 -1.28 -3.36
CA LEU A 278 19.50 -1.04 -2.86
C LEU A 278 20.55 -1.79 -3.68
N GLY A 279 20.31 -3.09 -3.95
CA GLY A 279 21.19 -3.90 -4.79
C GLY A 279 21.37 -3.32 -6.19
N THR A 280 20.30 -2.81 -6.79
CA THR A 280 20.33 -2.16 -8.09
C THR A 280 21.18 -0.87 -8.07
N PHE A 281 20.94 0.01 -7.09
CA PHE A 281 21.70 1.27 -6.98
C PHE A 281 23.17 1.09 -6.64
N THR A 282 23.48 0.09 -5.81
CA THR A 282 24.87 -0.15 -5.34
C THR A 282 25.60 -1.21 -6.15
N GLN A 283 24.89 -1.92 -7.04
CA GLN A 283 25.36 -3.13 -7.72
C GLN A 283 25.85 -4.20 -6.73
N ASP A 284 25.27 -4.24 -5.54
CA ASP A 284 25.61 -5.15 -4.47
C ASP A 284 24.80 -6.46 -4.59
N LYS A 285 25.49 -7.54 -4.94
CA LYS A 285 24.88 -8.86 -5.10
C LYS A 285 24.29 -9.41 -3.79
N ASP A 286 24.86 -9.08 -2.65
CA ASP A 286 24.37 -9.56 -1.37
C ASP A 286 23.00 -8.96 -1.05
N SER A 287 22.80 -7.69 -1.38
CA SER A 287 21.49 -7.03 -1.28
C SER A 287 20.46 -7.67 -2.22
N GLN A 288 20.85 -8.02 -3.44
CA GLN A 288 19.97 -8.69 -4.40
C GLN A 288 19.58 -10.11 -3.93
N LEU A 289 20.52 -10.87 -3.38
CA LEU A 289 20.25 -12.20 -2.81
C LEU A 289 19.31 -12.13 -1.59
N LYS A 290 19.49 -11.12 -0.73
CA LYS A 290 18.56 -10.86 0.39
C LYS A 290 17.16 -10.56 -0.09
N ALA A 291 17.01 -9.76 -1.15
CA ALA A 291 15.70 -9.47 -1.74
C ALA A 291 15.01 -10.76 -2.22
N GLU A 292 15.74 -11.62 -2.94
CA GLU A 292 15.24 -12.92 -3.42
C GLU A 292 14.81 -13.82 -2.25
N GLU A 293 15.66 -13.93 -1.23
CA GLU A 293 15.36 -14.72 -0.01
C GLU A 293 14.06 -14.25 0.63
N LEU A 294 13.91 -12.93 0.85
CA LEU A 294 12.72 -12.36 1.46
C LEU A 294 11.47 -12.59 0.59
N PHE A 295 11.54 -12.37 -0.72
CA PHE A 295 10.42 -12.68 -1.61
C PHE A 295 10.05 -14.17 -1.57
N SER A 296 11.02 -15.08 -1.38
CA SER A 296 10.76 -16.52 -1.29
C SER A 296 10.00 -16.93 -0.02
N ARG A 297 10.12 -16.14 1.06
CA ARG A 297 9.41 -16.37 2.33
C ARG A 297 7.91 -16.05 2.25
N ILE A 298 7.48 -15.28 1.24
CA ILE A 298 6.07 -14.90 1.09
C ILE A 298 5.27 -16.09 0.55
N PRO A 299 4.31 -16.63 1.31
CA PRO A 299 3.54 -17.80 0.88
C PRO A 299 2.46 -17.39 -0.13
N GLU A 300 2.62 -17.85 -1.39
CA GLU A 300 1.69 -17.52 -2.48
C GLU A 300 0.23 -17.93 -2.16
N ASN A 301 0.02 -18.99 -1.37
CA ASN A 301 -1.31 -19.47 -1.02
C ASN A 301 -2.11 -18.50 -0.12
N LEU A 302 -1.45 -17.61 0.60
CA LEU A 302 -2.10 -16.57 1.41
C LEU A 302 -2.50 -15.33 0.59
N LEU A 303 -2.00 -15.23 -0.65
CA LEU A 303 -2.25 -14.08 -1.51
C LEU A 303 -3.49 -14.31 -2.39
N LYS A 304 -4.25 -13.24 -2.62
CA LYS A 304 -5.26 -13.18 -3.69
C LYS A 304 -4.58 -13.24 -5.06
N THR A 305 -5.34 -13.53 -6.11
CA THR A 305 -4.84 -13.65 -7.49
C THR A 305 -4.01 -12.43 -7.92
N SER A 306 -4.48 -11.21 -7.63
CA SER A 306 -3.72 -9.99 -7.94
C SER A 306 -2.41 -9.88 -7.16
N GLY A 307 -2.41 -10.25 -5.87
CA GLY A 307 -1.20 -10.27 -5.04
C GLY A 307 -0.17 -11.30 -5.53
N LYS A 308 -0.62 -12.48 -5.99
CA LYS A 308 0.27 -13.47 -6.63
C LYS A 308 0.92 -12.92 -7.89
N ALA A 309 0.13 -12.26 -8.74
CA ALA A 309 0.64 -11.63 -9.96
C ALA A 309 1.69 -10.56 -9.64
N GLU A 310 1.41 -9.69 -8.66
CA GLU A 310 2.33 -8.63 -8.25
C GLU A 310 3.62 -9.18 -7.60
N LEU A 311 3.52 -10.20 -6.72
CA LEU A 311 4.68 -10.87 -6.14
C LEU A 311 5.61 -11.41 -7.23
N LEU A 312 5.04 -12.07 -8.25
CA LEU A 312 5.81 -12.63 -9.36
C LEU A 312 6.43 -11.54 -10.24
N ILE A 313 5.78 -10.38 -10.41
CA ILE A 313 6.38 -9.23 -11.08
C ILE A 313 7.62 -8.76 -10.30
N ASN A 314 7.50 -8.55 -8.98
CA ASN A 314 8.62 -8.10 -8.16
C ASN A 314 9.77 -9.13 -8.15
N ARG A 315 9.47 -10.43 -8.08
CA ARG A 315 10.49 -11.51 -8.21
C ARG A 315 11.14 -11.50 -9.58
N GLY A 316 10.37 -11.27 -10.64
CA GLY A 316 10.89 -11.15 -12.00
C GLY A 316 11.91 -10.04 -12.13
N TRP A 317 11.65 -8.89 -11.53
CA TRP A 317 12.61 -7.78 -11.47
C TRP A 317 13.87 -8.17 -10.69
N ALA A 318 13.73 -8.72 -9.49
CA ALA A 318 14.87 -9.16 -8.68
C ALA A 318 15.76 -10.19 -9.40
N PHE A 319 15.19 -11.11 -10.19
CA PHE A 319 15.95 -12.04 -11.01
C PHE A 319 16.68 -11.34 -12.17
N ARG A 320 16.03 -10.38 -12.81
CA ARG A 320 16.66 -9.62 -13.89
C ARG A 320 17.85 -8.80 -13.41
N ASP A 321 17.76 -8.20 -12.22
CA ASP A 321 18.84 -7.48 -11.53
C ASP A 321 20.07 -8.37 -11.32
N GLN A 322 19.83 -9.66 -11.08
CA GLN A 322 20.88 -10.67 -10.96
C GLN A 322 21.36 -11.24 -12.31
N GLU A 323 20.93 -10.66 -13.43
CA GLU A 323 21.18 -11.17 -14.79
C GLU A 323 20.61 -12.59 -15.03
N ARG A 324 19.65 -13.03 -14.21
CA ARG A 324 18.96 -14.33 -14.32
C ARG A 324 17.72 -14.16 -15.22
N PHE A 325 17.96 -13.85 -16.49
CA PHE A 325 16.91 -13.46 -17.43
C PHE A 325 15.86 -14.56 -17.68
N ASN A 326 16.26 -15.82 -17.69
CA ASN A 326 15.34 -16.94 -17.82
C ASN A 326 14.38 -17.04 -16.62
N ASP A 327 14.88 -16.91 -15.39
CA ASP A 327 14.07 -16.94 -14.19
C ASP A 327 13.12 -15.74 -14.12
N SER A 328 13.61 -14.58 -14.59
CA SER A 328 12.83 -13.37 -14.77
C SER A 328 11.66 -13.59 -15.74
N ALA A 329 11.94 -14.13 -16.94
CA ALA A 329 10.90 -14.42 -17.93
C ALA A 329 9.87 -15.44 -17.40
N ILE A 330 10.31 -16.49 -16.70
CA ILE A 330 9.41 -17.46 -16.06
C ILE A 330 8.50 -16.76 -15.04
N SER A 331 9.04 -15.86 -14.22
CA SER A 331 8.27 -15.15 -13.20
C SER A 331 7.20 -14.23 -13.84
N PHE A 332 7.55 -13.45 -14.85
CA PHE A 332 6.60 -12.61 -15.55
C PHE A 332 5.54 -13.43 -16.32
N ARG A 333 5.92 -14.55 -16.94
CA ARG A 333 4.98 -15.44 -17.62
C ARG A 333 3.97 -16.05 -16.63
N ARG A 334 4.43 -16.48 -15.44
CA ARG A 334 3.54 -16.94 -14.36
C ARG A 334 2.63 -15.84 -13.85
N SER A 335 3.13 -14.61 -13.71
CA SER A 335 2.33 -13.44 -13.31
C SER A 335 1.16 -13.23 -14.28
N LEU A 336 1.42 -13.26 -15.58
CA LEU A 336 0.38 -13.14 -16.62
C LEU A 336 -0.63 -14.29 -16.59
N GLY A 337 -0.24 -15.47 -16.12
CA GLY A 337 -1.16 -16.59 -15.89
C GLY A 337 -2.16 -16.34 -14.75
N PHE A 338 -1.82 -15.49 -13.80
CA PHE A 338 -2.74 -15.08 -12.73
C PHE A 338 -3.57 -13.85 -13.11
N GLN A 339 -2.94 -12.86 -13.72
CA GLN A 339 -3.60 -11.62 -14.12
C GLN A 339 -2.94 -11.05 -15.36
N GLU A 340 -3.71 -10.89 -16.41
CA GLU A 340 -3.23 -10.21 -17.60
C GLU A 340 -3.00 -8.73 -17.30
N SER A 341 -1.82 -8.22 -17.62
CA SER A 341 -1.45 -6.83 -17.40
C SER A 341 -0.49 -6.32 -18.48
N VAL A 342 -0.63 -5.06 -18.85
CA VAL A 342 0.25 -4.39 -19.81
C VAL A 342 1.69 -4.37 -19.28
N VAL A 343 1.88 -4.07 -18.00
CA VAL A 343 3.19 -4.10 -17.33
C VAL A 343 3.82 -5.49 -17.46
N GLY A 344 3.10 -6.55 -17.09
CA GLY A 344 3.60 -7.92 -17.19
C GLY A 344 4.01 -8.32 -18.63
N LYS A 345 3.25 -7.88 -19.64
CA LYS A 345 3.59 -8.12 -21.06
C LYS A 345 4.88 -7.38 -21.47
N ILE A 346 5.02 -6.11 -21.10
CA ILE A 346 6.21 -5.32 -21.39
C ILE A 346 7.44 -5.95 -20.75
N GLN A 347 7.34 -6.34 -19.48
CA GLN A 347 8.44 -6.89 -18.71
C GLN A 347 8.85 -8.28 -19.20
N LEU A 348 7.87 -9.12 -19.54
CA LEU A 348 8.14 -10.42 -20.16
C LEU A 348 8.83 -10.26 -21.50
N ALA A 349 8.33 -9.36 -22.36
CA ALA A 349 8.94 -9.11 -23.66
C ALA A 349 10.40 -8.62 -23.53
N HIS A 350 10.65 -7.76 -22.56
CA HIS A 350 12.00 -7.30 -22.26
C HIS A 350 12.92 -8.47 -21.84
N SER A 351 12.48 -9.27 -20.86
CA SER A 351 13.28 -10.41 -20.38
C SER A 351 13.52 -11.45 -21.47
N LEU A 352 12.53 -11.71 -22.33
CA LEU A 352 12.67 -12.61 -23.48
C LEU A 352 13.70 -12.09 -24.50
N ALA A 353 13.71 -10.78 -24.75
CA ALA A 353 14.74 -10.18 -25.61
C ALA A 353 16.17 -10.40 -25.05
N LEU A 354 16.31 -10.41 -23.72
CA LEU A 354 17.58 -10.69 -23.03
C LEU A 354 17.96 -12.18 -23.05
N CYS A 355 16.97 -13.07 -23.28
CA CYS A 355 17.17 -14.51 -23.45
C CYS A 355 17.32 -14.93 -24.92
N ASP A 356 17.36 -13.97 -25.85
CA ASP A 356 17.41 -14.22 -27.31
C ASP A 356 16.10 -14.80 -27.90
N GLU A 357 15.00 -14.77 -27.11
CA GLU A 357 13.66 -15.21 -27.54
C GLU A 357 12.91 -14.08 -28.26
N ILE A 358 13.49 -13.54 -29.34
CA ILE A 358 13.08 -12.30 -29.99
C ILE A 358 11.68 -12.37 -30.59
N ASP A 359 11.32 -13.51 -31.20
CA ASP A 359 10.03 -13.66 -31.88
C ASP A 359 8.85 -13.64 -30.91
N GLU A 360 9.01 -14.24 -29.72
CA GLU A 360 7.98 -14.19 -28.66
C GLU A 360 7.90 -12.77 -28.07
N ALA A 361 9.04 -12.15 -27.81
CA ALA A 361 9.09 -10.77 -27.34
C ALA A 361 8.37 -9.80 -28.28
N ARG A 362 8.61 -9.90 -29.59
CA ARG A 362 7.90 -9.11 -30.61
C ARG A 362 6.38 -9.38 -30.62
N ARG A 363 5.97 -10.63 -30.53
CA ARG A 363 4.53 -10.98 -30.49
C ARG A 363 3.84 -10.37 -29.29
N LEU A 364 4.48 -10.40 -28.12
CA LEU A 364 3.94 -9.81 -26.90
C LEU A 364 3.76 -8.30 -27.02
N LEU A 365 4.80 -7.57 -27.46
CA LEU A 365 4.68 -6.11 -27.64
C LEU A 365 3.67 -5.73 -28.72
N ASN A 366 3.58 -6.49 -29.80
CA ASN A 366 2.58 -6.26 -30.86
C ASN A 366 1.14 -6.54 -30.40
N SER A 367 0.94 -7.30 -29.32
CA SER A 367 -0.37 -7.52 -28.72
C SER A 367 -0.86 -6.36 -27.85
N ILE A 368 0.00 -5.36 -27.59
CA ILE A 368 -0.33 -4.18 -26.82
C ILE A 368 -0.69 -3.05 -27.79
N ASP A 369 -1.88 -2.50 -27.63
CA ASP A 369 -2.24 -1.27 -28.34
C ASP A 369 -1.45 -0.08 -27.76
N PRO A 370 -0.56 0.55 -28.55
CA PRO A 370 0.25 1.67 -28.06
C PRO A 370 -0.58 2.87 -27.58
N GLN A 371 -1.81 3.03 -28.06
CA GLN A 371 -2.70 4.12 -27.64
C GLN A 371 -3.36 3.85 -26.29
N SER A 372 -3.45 2.60 -25.89
CA SER A 372 -4.00 2.19 -24.59
C SER A 372 -2.97 2.17 -23.46
N ILE A 373 -1.67 2.42 -23.77
CA ILE A 373 -0.61 2.42 -22.78
C ILE A 373 -0.71 3.67 -21.92
N ASP A 374 -0.78 3.48 -20.59
CA ASP A 374 -0.66 4.60 -19.64
C ASP A 374 0.59 5.43 -20.01
N PRO A 375 0.48 6.76 -20.11
CA PRO A 375 1.63 7.62 -20.38
C PRO A 375 2.86 7.32 -19.52
N LYS A 376 2.67 6.91 -18.27
CA LYS A 376 3.74 6.51 -17.34
C LYS A 376 4.49 5.25 -17.77
N LEU A 377 3.85 4.36 -18.54
CA LEU A 377 4.45 3.12 -19.05
C LEU A 377 5.08 3.25 -20.44
N GLN A 378 4.92 4.38 -21.10
CA GLN A 378 5.46 4.56 -22.46
C GLN A 378 6.97 4.46 -22.49
N LEU A 379 7.66 4.99 -21.50
CA LEU A 379 9.11 4.90 -21.41
C LEU A 379 9.58 3.44 -21.32
N GLU A 380 8.95 2.63 -20.48
CA GLU A 380 9.23 1.19 -20.32
C GLU A 380 8.92 0.42 -21.61
N TYR A 381 7.82 0.73 -22.25
CA TYR A 381 7.44 0.13 -23.52
C TYR A 381 8.49 0.39 -24.61
N PHE A 382 8.95 1.62 -24.78
CA PHE A 382 9.98 1.93 -25.77
C PHE A 382 11.36 1.41 -25.37
N ALA A 383 11.66 1.28 -24.07
CA ALA A 383 12.85 0.60 -23.59
C ALA A 383 12.84 -0.90 -23.97
N ALA A 384 11.70 -1.58 -23.82
CA ALA A 384 11.55 -2.98 -24.25
C ALA A 384 11.71 -3.12 -25.79
N ILE A 385 11.13 -2.20 -26.57
CA ILE A 385 11.33 -2.16 -28.02
C ILE A 385 12.82 -1.97 -28.37
N SER A 386 13.52 -1.12 -27.61
CA SER A 386 14.95 -0.90 -27.81
C SER A 386 15.77 -2.17 -27.57
N SER A 387 15.47 -2.91 -26.52
CA SER A 387 16.14 -4.19 -26.20
C SER A 387 15.93 -5.20 -27.34
N ILE A 388 14.70 -5.32 -27.85
CA ILE A 388 14.40 -6.18 -29.00
C ILE A 388 15.15 -5.73 -30.24
N ALA A 389 15.19 -4.42 -30.52
CA ALA A 389 15.89 -3.88 -31.69
C ALA A 389 17.39 -4.17 -31.66
N ILE A 390 18.01 -4.00 -30.50
CA ILE A 390 19.43 -4.28 -30.28
C ILE A 390 19.72 -5.76 -30.40
N ALA A 391 18.93 -6.62 -29.75
CA ALA A 391 19.11 -8.07 -29.77
C ALA A 391 18.91 -8.65 -31.19
N SER A 392 17.94 -8.10 -31.94
CA SER A 392 17.67 -8.54 -33.34
C SER A 392 18.49 -7.81 -34.40
N ASN A 393 19.36 -6.88 -34.01
CA ASN A 393 20.11 -6.03 -34.93
C ASN A 393 19.20 -5.24 -35.92
N ASP A 394 18.01 -4.81 -35.44
CA ASP A 394 16.98 -4.16 -36.25
C ASP A 394 17.04 -2.63 -36.10
N PHE A 395 17.76 -1.98 -37.04
CA PHE A 395 17.94 -0.53 -37.03
C PHE A 395 16.67 0.26 -37.27
N ASN A 396 15.67 -0.33 -38.00
CA ASN A 396 14.39 0.35 -38.22
C ASN A 396 13.59 0.38 -36.91
N LEU A 397 13.59 -0.72 -36.20
CA LEU A 397 12.94 -0.81 -34.89
C LEU A 397 13.63 0.08 -33.84
N ALA A 398 14.98 0.18 -33.88
CA ALA A 398 15.75 1.09 -33.05
C ALA A 398 15.39 2.56 -33.30
N ASN A 399 15.28 2.96 -34.58
CA ASN A 399 14.84 4.31 -34.94
C ASN A 399 13.41 4.61 -34.45
N LYS A 400 12.48 3.62 -34.56
CA LYS A 400 11.13 3.75 -34.02
C LYS A 400 11.16 3.95 -32.49
N ALA A 401 12.01 3.20 -31.79
CA ALA A 401 12.16 3.34 -30.34
C ALA A 401 12.66 4.73 -29.95
N VAL A 402 13.68 5.27 -30.65
CA VAL A 402 14.17 6.64 -30.42
C VAL A 402 13.07 7.67 -30.65
N GLY A 403 12.27 7.50 -31.71
CA GLY A 403 11.11 8.37 -31.97
C GLY A 403 10.13 8.38 -30.83
N GLY A 404 9.75 7.19 -30.32
CA GLY A 404 8.85 7.06 -29.20
C GLY A 404 9.41 7.58 -27.88
N LEU A 405 10.70 7.30 -27.59
CA LEU A 405 11.35 7.83 -26.39
C LEU A 405 11.37 9.36 -26.35
N ARG A 406 11.57 10.02 -27.49
CA ARG A 406 11.57 11.49 -27.57
C ARG A 406 10.20 12.09 -27.23
N THR A 407 9.13 11.38 -27.47
CA THR A 407 7.75 11.83 -27.21
C THR A 407 7.16 11.30 -25.91
N ALA A 408 7.83 10.33 -25.28
CA ALA A 408 7.38 9.77 -24.00
C ALA A 408 7.33 10.86 -22.91
N PRO A 409 6.21 11.00 -22.17
CA PRO A 409 6.10 11.97 -21.11
C PRO A 409 7.12 11.70 -20.01
N CYS A 410 7.84 12.72 -19.60
CA CYS A 410 8.82 12.67 -18.51
C CYS A 410 8.66 13.92 -17.66
N ASP A 411 8.11 13.77 -16.46
CA ASP A 411 7.71 14.90 -15.62
C ASP A 411 8.82 15.39 -14.66
N THR A 412 9.91 14.64 -14.54
CA THR A 412 11.00 14.97 -13.62
C THR A 412 12.34 15.04 -14.34
N PRO A 413 13.29 15.87 -13.85
CA PRO A 413 14.65 15.93 -14.42
C PRO A 413 15.33 14.55 -14.50
N TYR A 414 15.03 13.68 -13.55
CA TYR A 414 15.55 12.33 -13.53
C TYR A 414 15.05 11.48 -14.72
N TRP A 415 13.75 11.45 -14.97
CA TRP A 415 13.17 10.70 -16.09
C TRP A 415 13.64 11.21 -17.44
N ILE A 416 13.78 12.54 -17.56
CA ILE A 416 14.36 13.18 -18.73
C ILE A 416 15.79 12.67 -18.97
N ALA A 417 16.61 12.66 -17.94
CA ALA A 417 17.99 12.19 -18.05
C ALA A 417 18.09 10.71 -18.43
N GLN A 418 17.25 9.84 -17.84
CA GLN A 418 17.23 8.41 -18.17
C GLN A 418 16.80 8.17 -19.62
N ARG A 419 15.75 8.85 -20.06
CA ARG A 419 15.27 8.82 -21.43
C ARG A 419 16.38 9.24 -22.41
N ASP A 420 17.04 10.36 -22.13
CA ASP A 420 18.06 10.92 -23.01
C ASP A 420 19.30 10.01 -23.07
N GLN A 421 19.67 9.39 -21.94
CA GLN A 421 20.71 8.39 -21.88
C GLN A 421 20.38 7.16 -22.75
N LEU A 422 19.15 6.65 -22.64
CA LEU A 422 18.68 5.53 -23.47
C LEU A 422 18.71 5.88 -24.95
N ILE A 423 18.28 7.09 -25.31
CA ILE A 423 18.36 7.59 -26.69
C ILE A 423 19.81 7.61 -27.20
N ILE A 424 20.75 8.12 -26.40
CA ILE A 424 22.18 8.16 -26.77
C ILE A 424 22.71 6.76 -27.06
N GLN A 425 22.38 5.79 -26.22
CA GLN A 425 22.84 4.40 -26.39
C GLN A 425 22.28 3.74 -27.66
N ILE A 426 21.00 3.97 -27.94
CA ILE A 426 20.39 3.44 -29.15
C ILE A 426 20.97 4.12 -30.41
N LEU A 427 21.21 5.42 -30.35
CA LEU A 427 21.88 6.14 -31.45
C LEU A 427 23.32 5.66 -31.68
N ASP A 428 24.06 5.36 -30.59
CA ASP A 428 25.41 4.76 -30.75
C ASP A 428 25.35 3.39 -31.44
N PHE A 429 24.33 2.57 -31.08
CA PHE A 429 24.04 1.28 -31.75
C PHE A 429 23.74 1.49 -33.25
N ILE A 430 22.89 2.48 -33.60
CA ILE A 430 22.50 2.77 -34.99
C ILE A 430 23.69 3.24 -35.82
N HIS A 431 24.54 4.10 -35.26
CA HIS A 431 25.63 4.77 -36.01
C HIS A 431 26.94 3.98 -36.08
N ARG A 432 27.09 2.91 -35.31
CA ARG A 432 28.31 2.07 -35.32
C ARG A 432 28.00 0.59 -35.59
N PRO A 433 27.39 0.26 -36.73
CA PRO A 433 27.12 -1.12 -37.09
C PRO A 433 28.42 -1.85 -37.39
N GLY A 434 28.65 -3.01 -36.79
CA GLY A 434 29.70 -3.94 -37.25
C GLY A 434 31.05 -3.93 -36.51
N SER A 435 31.18 -3.32 -35.33
CA SER A 435 32.39 -3.49 -34.52
C SER A 435 32.43 -4.92 -33.91
N THR A 436 33.59 -5.57 -34.00
CA THR A 436 33.84 -6.93 -33.47
C THR A 436 33.55 -7.07 -31.94
N HIS A 437 33.42 -5.94 -31.23
CA HIS A 437 32.94 -5.88 -29.85
C HIS A 437 31.43 -5.69 -29.71
N GLN A 438 30.66 -5.85 -30.80
CA GLN A 438 29.22 -5.56 -30.83
C GLN A 438 28.42 -6.41 -29.84
N LEU A 439 28.75 -7.70 -29.70
CA LEU A 439 28.09 -8.61 -28.75
C LEU A 439 28.36 -8.20 -27.30
N GLU A 440 29.57 -7.81 -26.98
CA GLU A 440 29.95 -7.35 -25.63
C GLU A 440 29.37 -5.96 -25.31
N ARG A 441 29.34 -5.06 -26.32
CA ARG A 441 28.62 -3.79 -26.23
C ARG A 441 27.11 -3.97 -26.13
N GLN A 442 26.52 -4.87 -26.90
CA GLN A 442 25.11 -5.21 -26.80
C GLN A 442 24.76 -5.70 -25.39
N ARG A 443 25.55 -6.60 -24.83
CA ARG A 443 25.38 -7.05 -23.43
C ARG A 443 25.57 -5.90 -22.43
N LYS A 444 26.57 -5.03 -22.64
CA LYS A 444 26.77 -3.84 -21.80
C LYS A 444 25.62 -2.84 -21.92
N ILE A 445 25.14 -2.56 -23.14
CA ILE A 445 23.98 -1.67 -23.39
C ILE A 445 22.71 -2.27 -22.79
N VAL A 446 22.51 -3.56 -22.96
CA VAL A 446 21.38 -4.29 -22.36
C VAL A 446 21.46 -4.25 -20.82
N ARG A 447 22.64 -4.42 -20.22
CA ARG A 447 22.84 -4.26 -18.76
C ARG A 447 22.55 -2.85 -18.28
N VAL A 448 22.95 -1.85 -19.04
CA VAL A 448 22.65 -0.45 -18.72
C VAL A 448 21.15 -0.17 -18.90
N LEU A 449 20.53 -0.73 -19.94
CA LEU A 449 19.08 -0.66 -20.13
C LEU A 449 18.33 -1.35 -19.00
N CYS A 450 18.83 -2.48 -18.52
CA CYS A 450 18.30 -3.15 -17.34
C CYS A 450 18.43 -2.27 -16.10
N ALA A 451 19.62 -1.76 -15.79
CA ALA A 451 19.86 -0.90 -14.65
C ALA A 451 19.00 0.39 -14.67
N ILE A 452 18.75 0.93 -15.86
CA ILE A 452 17.86 2.07 -16.09
C ILE A 452 16.42 1.65 -15.85
N ASN A 453 15.98 0.55 -16.43
CA ASN A 453 14.62 0.04 -16.33
C ASN A 453 14.26 -0.34 -14.88
N GLU A 454 15.17 -0.97 -14.18
CA GLU A 454 15.03 -1.36 -12.78
C GLU A 454 14.85 -0.17 -11.85
N SER A 455 15.59 0.90 -12.06
CA SER A 455 15.37 2.16 -11.35
C SER A 455 14.03 2.82 -11.73
N LEU A 456 13.47 2.50 -12.91
CA LEU A 456 12.16 2.92 -13.40
C LEU A 456 11.01 2.06 -12.88
N GLU A 457 11.22 0.75 -12.82
CA GLU A 457 10.21 -0.28 -12.60
C GLU A 457 9.89 -0.57 -11.13
N LEU A 458 10.71 -0.09 -10.21
CA LEU A 458 10.38 -0.12 -8.79
C LEU A 458 9.19 0.74 -8.43
N LYS A 459 8.42 1.12 -9.45
CA LYS A 459 7.10 1.72 -9.38
C LYS A 459 5.97 0.75 -9.70
N PRO A 460 5.51 -0.04 -8.76
CA PRO A 460 4.10 -0.29 -8.72
C PRO A 460 3.48 0.88 -7.96
N ASN A 461 2.91 1.81 -8.67
CA ASN A 461 1.93 2.82 -8.22
C ASN A 461 2.30 3.80 -7.09
N ILE A 462 3.55 3.92 -6.63
CA ILE A 462 3.78 4.72 -5.43
C ILE A 462 4.81 5.86 -5.59
N PHE A 463 5.71 5.94 -6.60
CA PHE A 463 6.85 6.82 -6.41
C PHE A 463 7.28 7.69 -7.59
N GLY A 464 7.49 8.99 -7.34
CA GLY A 464 8.29 9.91 -8.14
C GLY A 464 9.76 9.85 -7.70
N ILE A 465 10.70 9.69 -8.61
CA ILE A 465 12.11 9.43 -8.30
C ILE A 465 13.00 10.65 -8.51
N GLY A 466 13.88 10.93 -7.53
CA GLY A 466 15.07 11.75 -7.73
C GLY A 466 16.32 10.90 -7.50
N VAL A 467 17.16 10.70 -8.50
CA VAL A 467 18.45 9.99 -8.37
C VAL A 467 19.60 10.95 -8.56
N ASN A 468 20.67 10.74 -7.79
CA ASN A 468 21.89 11.49 -7.93
C ASN A 468 22.57 11.18 -9.27
N PHE A 469 22.44 12.11 -10.21
CA PHE A 469 22.92 12.03 -11.60
C PHE A 469 24.42 11.69 -11.71
N ASN A 470 25.24 12.18 -10.78
CA ASN A 470 26.69 11.94 -10.80
C ASN A 470 27.04 10.45 -10.63
N ARG A 471 26.26 9.68 -9.88
CA ARG A 471 26.53 8.25 -9.66
C ARG A 471 26.14 7.37 -10.84
N VAL A 472 25.09 7.74 -11.58
CA VAL A 472 24.75 7.06 -12.85
C VAL A 472 25.89 7.27 -13.85
N ILE A 473 26.44 8.50 -13.93
CA ILE A 473 27.59 8.82 -14.78
C ILE A 473 28.85 8.09 -14.31
N GLU A 474 29.12 8.03 -13.01
CA GLU A 474 30.27 7.28 -12.46
C GLU A 474 30.16 5.78 -12.74
N ASN A 475 28.99 5.18 -12.61
CA ASN A 475 28.76 3.77 -12.96
C ASN A 475 28.91 3.54 -14.47
N LEU A 476 28.45 4.47 -15.30
CA LEU A 476 28.64 4.40 -16.75
C LEU A 476 30.13 4.55 -17.14
N ILE A 477 30.84 5.48 -16.54
CA ILE A 477 32.31 5.64 -16.75
C ILE A 477 33.04 4.35 -16.33
N ARG A 478 32.63 3.73 -15.23
CA ARG A 478 33.21 2.47 -14.74
C ARG A 478 32.91 1.26 -15.65
N ILE A 479 31.71 1.23 -16.29
CA ILE A 479 31.31 0.18 -17.24
C ILE A 479 31.98 0.37 -18.60
N PHE A 480 32.19 1.62 -19.04
CA PHE A 480 32.75 1.94 -20.34
C PHE A 480 34.24 2.36 -20.33
N GLY A 481 34.79 2.64 -19.13
CA GLY A 481 36.20 3.12 -18.97
C GLY A 481 37.17 2.00 -18.63
N SER A 482 36.76 0.77 -18.56
CA SER A 482 37.57 -0.45 -18.46
C SER A 482 37.42 -1.25 -19.77
#